data_a7bdc2b75ef2602f8b7040b950951fc7
#
_entry.id   a7bdc2b75ef2602f8b7040b950951fc7
#
_cell.length_a   1.000
_cell.length_b   1.000
_cell.length_c   1.000
_cell.angle_alpha   90.00
_cell.angle_beta   90.00
_cell.angle_gamma   90.00
#
_symmetry.space_group_name_H-M   'P 1'
#
loop_
_entity.id
_entity.type
_entity.pdbx_description
1 polymer ?
#
loop_
_entity_poly.entity_id
_entity_poly.type
_entity_poly.pdbx_seq_one_letter_code
_entity_poly.pdbx_strand_id
1 'polypeptide(L)'
;FTENLRTNITLVRRIIHSDDLVVEFRPAGCDNNIRIAVMYRDGVANRTLIEEVKRRLAKVNARTIIDTGMLDQLIEGDGFSPIPQTLATERPDRVASFIMQGAVSIIADGSPFALIMPITLSALMNSPEDIYMRKPLGTLLRIVRYAGILISLLLPGYFVALALYHQGLLSTEVLSTVIQSRKMVFEPLPFEMLLLLFVFQLIREAGMRVPGSIGQAIGVIGGLILGQAAVAANLASSVMLIIVALSGLGNFCVPDYSTQIAASYFRIAFVIAAWLGGQLGLAAALVVFTAYLANMKSFGVPFLAPFAPKTLSKRPFVIRGKLGMHHRAEDYMNTHGDTLPKQEGKS
;
A
#
# COMPACT_ATOMS: atom_id res chain seq x y z
N PHE A 1 10.42 -11.02 12.53
CA PHE A 1 11.87 -10.77 12.59
C PHE A 1 12.26 -10.16 13.94
N THR A 2 13.56 -10.12 14.17
CA THR A 2 14.22 -9.56 15.36
C THR A 2 15.23 -8.49 14.91
N GLU A 3 15.86 -7.80 15.85
CA GLU A 3 16.94 -6.85 15.53
C GLU A 3 18.25 -7.54 15.09
N ASN A 4 18.41 -8.85 15.32
CA ASN A 4 19.63 -9.60 14.98
C ASN A 4 19.59 -10.13 13.54
N LEU A 5 20.49 -9.64 12.70
CA LEU A 5 20.59 -10.00 11.29
C LEU A 5 20.77 -11.52 11.06
N ARG A 6 21.61 -12.21 11.85
CA ARG A 6 21.85 -13.65 11.71
C ARG A 6 20.61 -14.47 12.00
N THR A 7 19.87 -14.07 13.05
CA THR A 7 18.60 -14.70 13.41
C THR A 7 17.59 -14.55 12.27
N ASN A 8 17.47 -13.36 11.70
CA ASN A 8 16.55 -13.07 10.61
C ASN A 8 16.87 -13.89 9.35
N ILE A 9 18.14 -13.99 8.98
CA ILE A 9 18.59 -14.86 7.87
C ILE A 9 18.22 -16.32 8.14
N THR A 10 18.43 -16.80 9.38
CA THR A 10 18.11 -18.18 9.76
C THR A 10 16.62 -18.46 9.68
N LEU A 11 15.76 -17.50 10.06
CA LEU A 11 14.30 -17.64 9.94
C LEU A 11 13.87 -17.81 8.48
N VAL A 12 14.45 -17.03 7.56
CA VAL A 12 14.14 -17.17 6.14
C VAL A 12 14.67 -18.50 5.59
N ARG A 13 15.90 -18.92 5.97
CA ARG A 13 16.49 -20.21 5.56
C ARG A 13 15.68 -21.40 6.06
N ARG A 14 15.04 -21.30 7.23
CA ARG A 14 14.16 -22.35 7.75
C ARG A 14 12.87 -22.53 6.93
N ILE A 15 12.48 -21.55 6.18
CA ILE A 15 11.30 -21.63 5.29
C ILE A 15 11.73 -22.05 3.89
N ILE A 16 12.86 -21.49 3.41
CA ILE A 16 13.42 -21.83 2.09
C ILE A 16 14.51 -22.89 2.27
N HIS A 17 14.13 -24.16 2.14
CA HIS A 17 15.06 -25.27 2.18
C HIS A 17 15.67 -25.49 0.79
N SER A 18 16.49 -24.56 0.33
CA SER A 18 17.15 -24.67 -0.98
C SER A 18 18.59 -24.14 -0.89
N ASP A 19 19.52 -24.87 -1.48
CA ASP A 19 20.92 -24.46 -1.59
C ASP A 19 21.12 -23.25 -2.50
N ASP A 20 20.11 -22.94 -3.36
CA ASP A 20 20.11 -21.80 -4.27
C ASP A 20 19.88 -20.46 -3.56
N LEU A 21 19.58 -20.45 -2.24
CA LEU A 21 19.40 -19.22 -1.49
C LEU A 21 20.74 -18.56 -1.20
N VAL A 22 21.03 -17.52 -1.95
CA VAL A 22 22.24 -16.69 -1.79
C VAL A 22 21.98 -15.60 -0.76
N VAL A 23 22.98 -15.38 0.11
CA VAL A 23 23.02 -14.30 1.09
C VAL A 23 24.33 -13.57 0.95
N GLU A 24 24.30 -12.35 0.47
CA GLU A 24 25.47 -11.50 0.33
C GLU A 24 25.49 -10.44 1.42
N PHE A 25 26.61 -10.31 2.12
CA PHE A 25 26.79 -9.27 3.13
C PHE A 25 27.44 -8.04 2.51
N ARG A 26 26.91 -6.86 2.82
CA ARG A 26 27.47 -5.58 2.41
C ARG A 26 27.42 -4.58 3.57
N PRO A 27 28.46 -3.76 3.75
CA PRO A 27 28.38 -2.63 4.64
C PRO A 27 27.58 -1.51 3.99
N ALA A 28 26.86 -0.74 4.79
CA ALA A 28 26.20 0.51 4.37
C ALA A 28 26.35 1.58 5.47
N GLY A 29 26.39 2.86 5.08
CA GLY A 29 26.72 3.96 5.96
C GLY A 29 28.23 4.17 6.13
N CYS A 30 28.69 5.44 6.01
CA CYS A 30 30.10 5.77 6.06
C CYS A 30 30.67 5.67 7.48
N ASP A 31 29.90 6.09 8.48
CA ASP A 31 30.39 6.21 9.87
C ASP A 31 30.07 4.95 10.69
N ASN A 32 28.87 4.38 10.53
CA ASN A 32 28.43 3.24 11.35
C ASN A 32 28.57 1.86 10.70
N ASN A 33 28.88 1.78 9.41
CA ASN A 33 29.15 0.52 8.68
C ASN A 33 28.16 -0.61 9.04
N ILE A 34 26.87 -0.30 9.01
CA ILE A 34 25.82 -1.28 9.28
C ILE A 34 25.94 -2.46 8.30
N ARG A 35 25.87 -3.67 8.83
CA ARG A 35 25.84 -4.88 7.99
C ARG A 35 24.45 -5.07 7.40
N ILE A 36 24.41 -5.22 6.09
CA ILE A 36 23.21 -5.52 5.33
C ILE A 36 23.36 -6.88 4.68
N ALA A 37 22.32 -7.69 4.74
CA ALA A 37 22.20 -8.93 3.99
C ALA A 37 21.28 -8.72 2.79
N VAL A 38 21.79 -8.96 1.59
CA VAL A 38 21.00 -9.02 0.35
C VAL A 38 20.71 -10.49 0.08
N MET A 39 19.44 -10.85 0.06
CA MET A 39 18.97 -12.22 -0.07
C MET A 39 18.18 -12.39 -1.37
N TYR A 40 18.50 -13.41 -2.13
CA TYR A 40 17.79 -13.77 -3.35
C TYR A 40 18.02 -15.25 -3.68
N ARG A 41 17.21 -15.80 -4.57
CA ARG A 41 17.36 -17.16 -5.05
C ARG A 41 18.10 -17.16 -6.39
N ASP A 42 19.29 -17.79 -6.42
CA ASP A 42 20.03 -17.94 -7.67
C ASP A 42 19.28 -18.86 -8.64
N GLY A 43 19.41 -18.59 -9.93
CA GLY A 43 18.67 -19.32 -10.98
C GLY A 43 17.19 -18.94 -11.12
N VAL A 44 16.59 -18.19 -10.18
CA VAL A 44 15.22 -17.70 -10.25
C VAL A 44 15.20 -16.18 -10.36
N ALA A 45 15.89 -15.47 -9.48
CA ALA A 45 15.93 -14.02 -9.49
C ALA A 45 16.63 -13.48 -10.75
N ASN A 46 16.07 -12.44 -11.34
CA ASN A 46 16.66 -11.80 -12.53
C ASN A 46 17.99 -11.13 -12.17
N ARG A 47 19.05 -11.44 -12.93
CA ARG A 47 20.39 -10.86 -12.71
C ARG A 47 20.39 -9.33 -12.83
N THR A 48 19.64 -8.77 -13.77
CA THR A 48 19.54 -7.31 -13.92
C THR A 48 18.91 -6.64 -12.70
N LEU A 49 17.93 -7.29 -12.05
CA LEU A 49 17.34 -6.84 -10.81
C LEU A 49 18.37 -6.87 -9.66
N ILE A 50 19.10 -7.98 -9.52
CA ILE A 50 20.13 -8.13 -8.48
C ILE A 50 21.21 -7.05 -8.65
N GLU A 51 21.67 -6.82 -9.88
CA GLU A 51 22.66 -5.78 -10.19
C GLU A 51 22.13 -4.38 -9.91
N GLU A 52 20.86 -4.09 -10.24
CA GLU A 52 20.23 -2.80 -9.96
C GLU A 52 20.13 -2.55 -8.46
N VAL A 53 19.72 -3.54 -7.67
CA VAL A 53 19.70 -3.44 -6.21
C VAL A 53 21.12 -3.17 -5.66
N LYS A 54 22.11 -3.93 -6.12
CA LYS A 54 23.50 -3.74 -5.72
C LYS A 54 24.04 -2.37 -6.12
N ARG A 55 23.68 -1.89 -7.31
CA ARG A 55 24.06 -0.57 -7.83
C ARG A 55 23.46 0.56 -6.99
N ARG A 56 22.20 0.44 -6.60
CA ARG A 56 21.55 1.44 -5.73
C ARG A 56 22.13 1.41 -4.34
N LEU A 57 22.36 0.26 -3.75
CA LEU A 57 23.04 0.12 -2.46
C LEU A 57 24.46 0.75 -2.48
N ALA A 58 25.21 0.54 -3.55
CA ALA A 58 26.55 1.13 -3.70
C ALA A 58 26.54 2.66 -3.84
N LYS A 59 25.42 3.24 -4.27
CA LYS A 59 25.23 4.69 -4.37
C LYS A 59 24.79 5.35 -3.07
N VAL A 60 24.42 4.57 -2.07
CA VAL A 60 24.00 5.08 -0.76
C VAL A 60 25.18 5.79 -0.12
N ASN A 61 25.13 7.12 -0.10
CA ASN A 61 26.14 7.99 0.51
C ASN A 61 25.56 8.68 1.74
N ALA A 62 25.17 7.89 2.74
CA ALA A 62 24.71 8.42 4.02
C ALA A 62 25.78 8.22 5.08
N ARG A 63 26.01 9.22 5.92
CA ARG A 63 26.96 9.10 7.03
C ARG A 63 26.55 7.95 7.96
N THR A 64 25.28 7.96 8.36
CA THR A 64 24.75 6.99 9.32
C THR A 64 23.44 6.45 8.80
N ILE A 65 23.27 5.14 8.84
CA ILE A 65 22.00 4.46 8.58
C ILE A 65 21.56 3.85 9.91
N ILE A 66 20.41 4.26 10.41
CA ILE A 66 19.93 3.84 11.74
C ILE A 66 18.97 2.67 11.59
N ASP A 67 18.11 2.69 10.57
CA ASP A 67 17.05 1.71 10.38
C ASP A 67 16.81 1.41 8.89
N THR A 68 16.14 0.30 8.65
CA THR A 68 15.74 -0.16 7.31
C THR A 68 14.87 0.86 6.60
N GLY A 69 14.02 1.63 7.33
CA GLY A 69 13.19 2.68 6.73
C GLY A 69 14.01 3.86 6.16
N MET A 70 15.17 4.18 6.74
CA MET A 70 16.09 5.16 6.17
C MET A 70 16.78 4.59 4.92
N LEU A 71 17.19 3.32 4.97
CA LEU A 71 17.77 2.65 3.83
C LEU A 71 16.79 2.59 2.66
N ASP A 72 15.52 2.34 2.93
CA ASP A 72 14.43 2.31 1.95
C ASP A 72 14.37 3.59 1.12
N GLN A 73 14.29 4.74 1.79
CA GLN A 73 14.27 6.05 1.14
C GLN A 73 15.54 6.32 0.30
N LEU A 74 16.69 5.79 0.70
CA LEU A 74 17.95 6.00 -0.01
C LEU A 74 18.11 5.12 -1.26
N ILE A 75 17.46 3.97 -1.30
CA ILE A 75 17.49 3.03 -2.43
C ILE A 75 16.32 3.22 -3.40
N GLU A 76 15.23 3.89 -2.98
CA GLU A 76 14.14 4.25 -3.87
C GLU A 76 14.61 5.23 -4.96
N GLY A 77 14.11 5.02 -6.18
CA GLY A 77 14.61 5.80 -7.33
C GLY A 77 14.01 7.20 -7.45
N ASP A 78 12.84 7.41 -6.89
CA ASP A 78 12.10 8.67 -6.94
C ASP A 78 11.64 9.06 -5.53
N GLY A 79 12.46 9.85 -4.86
CA GLY A 79 12.21 10.30 -3.48
C GLY A 79 11.00 11.23 -3.33
N PHE A 80 10.38 11.67 -4.42
CA PHE A 80 9.15 12.48 -4.40
C PHE A 80 7.88 11.64 -4.54
N SER A 81 7.99 10.36 -4.90
CA SER A 81 6.81 9.50 -5.01
C SER A 81 6.23 9.21 -3.62
N PRO A 82 4.94 9.54 -3.35
CA PRO A 82 4.30 9.14 -2.12
C PRO A 82 4.00 7.63 -2.07
N ILE A 83 4.09 6.93 -3.20
CA ILE A 83 3.81 5.50 -3.31
C ILE A 83 5.12 4.74 -3.11
N PRO A 84 5.15 3.74 -2.19
CA PRO A 84 6.36 2.99 -1.91
C PRO A 84 6.79 2.15 -3.12
N GLN A 85 8.10 2.07 -3.36
CA GLN A 85 8.70 1.23 -4.41
C GLN A 85 9.25 -0.09 -3.86
N THR A 86 9.23 -0.25 -2.54
CA THR A 86 9.60 -1.45 -1.80
C THR A 86 8.49 -1.85 -0.85
N LEU A 87 8.58 -3.04 -0.29
CA LEU A 87 7.67 -3.53 0.73
C LEU A 87 8.47 -3.83 2.00
N ALA A 88 8.22 -3.07 3.06
CA ALA A 88 8.75 -3.36 4.38
C ALA A 88 7.86 -4.39 5.12
N THR A 89 8.47 -5.39 5.73
CA THR A 89 7.74 -6.43 6.48
C THR A 89 8.57 -7.02 7.61
N GLU A 90 7.91 -7.32 8.72
CA GLU A 90 8.50 -8.07 9.85
C GLU A 90 8.29 -9.59 9.72
N ARG A 91 7.60 -10.05 8.67
CA ARG A 91 7.17 -11.45 8.51
C ARG A 91 8.14 -12.24 7.65
N PRO A 92 8.85 -13.26 8.21
CA PRO A 92 9.76 -14.12 7.45
C PRO A 92 9.07 -14.95 6.36
N ASP A 93 7.82 -15.37 6.59
CA ASP A 93 7.03 -16.13 5.62
C ASP A 93 6.72 -15.29 4.36
N ARG A 94 6.44 -13.99 4.55
CA ARG A 94 6.23 -13.06 3.43
C ARG A 94 7.49 -12.89 2.61
N VAL A 95 8.62 -12.64 3.28
CA VAL A 95 9.94 -12.53 2.62
C VAL A 95 10.28 -13.79 1.84
N ALA A 96 10.15 -14.96 2.46
CA ALA A 96 10.41 -16.24 1.82
C ALA A 96 9.52 -16.46 0.58
N SER A 97 8.23 -16.13 0.67
CA SER A 97 7.31 -16.25 -0.45
C SER A 97 7.71 -15.39 -1.66
N PHE A 98 8.18 -14.16 -1.43
CA PHE A 98 8.64 -13.28 -2.49
C PHE A 98 9.98 -13.71 -3.08
N ILE A 99 10.94 -14.15 -2.24
CA ILE A 99 12.25 -14.68 -2.72
C ILE A 99 12.02 -15.91 -3.60
N MET A 100 11.10 -16.80 -3.23
CA MET A 100 10.75 -17.95 -4.07
C MET A 100 10.13 -17.57 -5.41
N GLN A 101 9.54 -16.38 -5.52
CA GLN A 101 9.00 -15.82 -6.76
C GLN A 101 10.04 -15.05 -7.58
N GLY A 102 11.28 -14.90 -7.09
CA GLY A 102 12.37 -14.21 -7.78
C GLY A 102 12.59 -12.76 -7.33
N ALA A 103 11.98 -12.33 -6.24
CA ALA A 103 12.27 -11.03 -5.64
C ALA A 103 13.62 -11.06 -4.88
N VAL A 104 14.16 -9.87 -4.63
CA VAL A 104 15.32 -9.63 -3.78
C VAL A 104 14.84 -9.04 -2.46
N SER A 105 15.44 -9.49 -1.36
CA SER A 105 15.17 -8.93 -0.04
C SER A 105 16.44 -8.36 0.57
N ILE A 106 16.28 -7.25 1.30
CA ILE A 106 17.36 -6.61 2.07
C ILE A 106 16.97 -6.63 3.54
N ILE A 107 17.88 -7.07 4.40
CA ILE A 107 17.75 -7.04 5.85
C ILE A 107 18.94 -6.30 6.41
N ALA A 108 18.71 -5.29 7.24
CA ALA A 108 19.76 -4.56 7.94
C ALA A 108 19.92 -5.07 9.38
N ASP A 109 21.14 -5.03 9.90
CA ASP A 109 21.41 -5.34 11.31
C ASP A 109 20.80 -4.23 12.19
N GLY A 110 20.22 -4.59 13.32
CA GLY A 110 19.55 -3.64 14.23
C GLY A 110 18.10 -3.29 13.86
N SER A 111 17.54 -3.86 12.76
CA SER A 111 16.17 -3.61 12.36
C SER A 111 15.35 -4.90 12.23
N PRO A 112 14.11 -4.94 12.76
CA PRO A 112 13.22 -6.08 12.60
C PRO A 112 12.50 -6.10 11.23
N PHE A 113 12.76 -5.13 10.37
CA PHE A 113 12.13 -5.04 9.06
C PHE A 113 13.03 -5.59 7.96
N ALA A 114 12.43 -6.30 7.02
CA ALA A 114 13.04 -6.66 5.74
C ALA A 114 12.37 -5.87 4.61
N LEU A 115 13.17 -5.35 3.69
CA LEU A 115 12.69 -4.73 2.46
C LEU A 115 12.63 -5.78 1.35
N ILE A 116 11.57 -5.76 0.58
CA ILE A 116 11.35 -6.65 -0.57
C ILE A 116 11.19 -5.80 -1.83
N MET A 117 11.90 -6.16 -2.87
CA MET A 117 11.87 -5.51 -4.17
C MET A 117 12.07 -6.51 -5.31
N PRO A 118 11.48 -6.26 -6.48
CA PRO A 118 10.55 -5.20 -6.83
C PRO A 118 9.16 -5.43 -6.23
N ILE A 119 8.37 -4.37 -6.16
CA ILE A 119 7.00 -4.45 -5.67
C ILE A 119 6.01 -3.94 -6.72
N THR A 120 4.82 -4.53 -6.75
CA THR A 120 3.71 -4.11 -7.60
C THR A 120 2.52 -3.68 -6.76
N LEU A 121 1.60 -2.90 -7.32
CA LEU A 121 0.35 -2.53 -6.65
C LEU A 121 -0.40 -3.77 -6.14
N SER A 122 -0.39 -4.83 -6.93
CA SER A 122 -0.98 -6.13 -6.57
C SER A 122 -0.39 -6.70 -5.28
N ALA A 123 0.92 -6.61 -5.12
CA ALA A 123 1.62 -7.14 -3.96
C ALA A 123 1.38 -6.32 -2.69
N LEU A 124 1.22 -4.99 -2.83
CA LEU A 124 0.85 -4.09 -1.73
C LEU A 124 -0.59 -4.31 -1.25
N MET A 125 -1.49 -4.65 -2.19
CA MET A 125 -2.91 -4.90 -1.89
C MET A 125 -3.18 -6.31 -1.38
N ASN A 126 -2.27 -7.26 -1.55
CA ASN A 126 -2.45 -8.64 -1.11
C ASN A 126 -1.79 -8.86 0.26
N SER A 127 -2.54 -9.46 1.18
CA SER A 127 -2.03 -9.90 2.48
C SER A 127 -1.67 -11.39 2.45
N PRO A 128 -0.62 -11.83 3.15
CA PRO A 128 -0.30 -13.27 3.32
C PRO A 128 -1.47 -14.06 3.91
N GLU A 129 -2.29 -13.44 4.75
CA GLU A 129 -3.45 -14.07 5.37
C GLU A 129 -4.48 -14.55 4.35
N ASP A 130 -4.56 -13.90 3.17
CA ASP A 130 -5.44 -14.33 2.09
C ASP A 130 -5.11 -15.76 1.62
N ILE A 131 -3.85 -16.19 1.76
CA ILE A 131 -3.39 -17.52 1.36
C ILE A 131 -3.79 -18.58 2.38
N TYR A 132 -3.87 -18.23 3.66
CA TYR A 132 -4.23 -19.13 4.74
C TYR A 132 -5.73 -19.37 4.86
N MET A 133 -6.56 -18.50 4.25
CA MET A 133 -8.01 -18.66 4.25
C MET A 133 -8.50 -19.59 3.12
N ARG A 134 -9.71 -20.11 3.24
CA ARG A 134 -10.37 -20.85 2.15
C ARG A 134 -10.62 -19.92 0.95
N LYS A 135 -10.54 -20.46 -0.27
CA LYS A 135 -10.63 -19.71 -1.53
C LYS A 135 -11.79 -18.69 -1.57
N PRO A 136 -13.04 -19.00 -1.23
CA PRO A 136 -14.14 -18.02 -1.33
C PRO A 136 -13.95 -16.86 -0.35
N LEU A 137 -13.50 -17.11 0.88
CA LEU A 137 -13.28 -16.08 1.89
C LEU A 137 -12.12 -15.16 1.52
N GLY A 138 -10.97 -15.72 1.09
CA GLY A 138 -9.84 -14.93 0.63
C GLY A 138 -10.17 -14.07 -0.60
N THR A 139 -11.06 -14.53 -1.49
CA THR A 139 -11.55 -13.74 -2.61
C THR A 139 -12.45 -12.60 -2.14
N LEU A 140 -13.37 -12.86 -1.22
CA LEU A 140 -14.25 -11.84 -0.66
C LEU A 140 -13.45 -10.72 0.00
N LEU A 141 -12.46 -11.06 0.84
CA LEU A 141 -11.60 -10.06 1.50
C LEU A 141 -10.83 -9.20 0.50
N ARG A 142 -10.34 -9.78 -0.59
CA ARG A 142 -9.70 -9.00 -1.67
C ARG A 142 -10.68 -8.04 -2.33
N ILE A 143 -11.89 -8.50 -2.66
CA ILE A 143 -12.92 -7.62 -3.25
C ILE A 143 -13.22 -6.44 -2.30
N VAL A 144 -13.43 -6.71 -1.01
CA VAL A 144 -13.67 -5.67 0.00
C VAL A 144 -12.49 -4.69 0.06
N ARG A 145 -11.27 -5.17 0.00
CA ARG A 145 -10.06 -4.34 0.02
C ARG A 145 -9.94 -3.42 -1.20
N TYR A 146 -10.18 -3.96 -2.41
CA TYR A 146 -10.19 -3.13 -3.63
C TYR A 146 -11.34 -2.14 -3.65
N ALA A 147 -12.53 -2.54 -3.21
CA ALA A 147 -13.66 -1.63 -3.05
C ALA A 147 -13.35 -0.55 -1.99
N GLY A 148 -12.74 -0.93 -0.87
CA GLY A 148 -12.35 -0.01 0.20
C GLY A 148 -11.39 1.08 -0.27
N ILE A 149 -10.34 0.74 -1.01
CA ILE A 149 -9.40 1.75 -1.53
C ILE A 149 -10.07 2.68 -2.54
N LEU A 150 -10.93 2.17 -3.42
CA LEU A 150 -11.67 3.00 -4.36
C LEU A 150 -12.63 3.96 -3.65
N ILE A 151 -13.36 3.47 -2.66
CA ILE A 151 -14.23 4.30 -1.80
C ILE A 151 -13.38 5.36 -1.09
N SER A 152 -12.26 4.96 -0.51
CA SER A 152 -11.38 5.89 0.19
C SER A 152 -10.88 7.02 -0.71
N LEU A 153 -10.46 6.71 -1.92
CA LEU A 153 -9.88 7.69 -2.84
C LEU A 153 -10.93 8.59 -3.48
N LEU A 154 -12.03 7.99 -3.98
CA LEU A 154 -12.94 8.69 -4.89
C LEU A 154 -14.18 9.26 -4.20
N LEU A 155 -14.71 8.62 -3.14
CA LEU A 155 -15.99 8.97 -2.55
C LEU A 155 -16.06 10.44 -2.08
N PRO A 156 -15.06 11.00 -1.37
CA PRO A 156 -15.12 12.40 -0.94
C PRO A 156 -15.14 13.38 -2.11
N GLY A 157 -14.27 13.19 -3.10
CA GLY A 157 -14.24 14.02 -4.31
C GLY A 157 -15.52 13.88 -5.15
N TYR A 158 -16.02 12.66 -5.31
CA TYR A 158 -17.26 12.40 -6.02
C TYR A 158 -18.46 13.10 -5.38
N PHE A 159 -18.55 13.04 -4.04
CA PHE A 159 -19.62 13.73 -3.32
C PHE A 159 -19.53 15.25 -3.47
N VAL A 160 -18.32 15.84 -3.40
CA VAL A 160 -18.09 17.27 -3.63
C VAL A 160 -18.53 17.66 -5.05
N ALA A 161 -18.15 16.86 -6.06
CA ALA A 161 -18.55 17.10 -7.45
C ALA A 161 -20.08 17.04 -7.66
N LEU A 162 -20.75 16.06 -7.03
CA LEU A 162 -22.21 15.92 -7.10
C LEU A 162 -22.91 17.08 -6.43
N ALA A 163 -22.52 17.40 -5.21
CA ALA A 163 -23.23 18.41 -4.40
C ALA A 163 -23.04 19.84 -4.92
N LEU A 164 -21.93 20.15 -5.63
CA LEU A 164 -21.68 21.47 -6.18
C LEU A 164 -22.18 21.64 -7.61
N TYR A 165 -21.92 20.66 -8.46
CA TYR A 165 -22.10 20.86 -9.91
C TYR A 165 -23.21 20.00 -10.53
N HIS A 166 -23.57 18.89 -9.88
CA HIS A 166 -24.48 17.92 -10.48
C HIS A 166 -25.60 17.51 -9.52
N GLN A 167 -26.20 18.50 -8.86
CA GLN A 167 -27.30 18.28 -7.88
C GLN A 167 -28.48 17.52 -8.46
N GLY A 168 -28.74 17.69 -9.76
CA GLY A 168 -29.84 17.01 -10.46
C GLY A 168 -29.67 15.48 -10.59
N LEU A 169 -28.49 14.93 -10.30
CA LEU A 169 -28.25 13.48 -10.24
C LEU A 169 -28.65 12.86 -8.89
N LEU A 170 -28.82 13.69 -7.87
CA LEU A 170 -29.27 13.25 -6.56
C LEU A 170 -30.82 13.16 -6.56
N SER A 171 -31.35 12.11 -5.92
CA SER A 171 -32.78 12.08 -5.68
C SER A 171 -33.22 13.28 -4.84
N THR A 172 -34.44 13.75 -5.01
CA THR A 172 -34.97 14.91 -4.27
C THR A 172 -34.90 14.73 -2.76
N GLU A 173 -35.04 13.49 -2.27
CA GLU A 173 -34.94 13.15 -0.86
C GLU A 173 -33.52 13.30 -0.33
N VAL A 174 -32.52 12.76 -1.08
CA VAL A 174 -31.10 12.87 -0.70
C VAL A 174 -30.65 14.33 -0.78
N LEU A 175 -31.05 15.06 -1.84
CA LEU A 175 -30.71 16.48 -1.99
C LEU A 175 -31.28 17.29 -0.84
N SER A 176 -32.56 17.08 -0.48
CA SER A 176 -33.19 17.76 0.65
C SER A 176 -32.45 17.48 1.98
N THR A 177 -32.02 16.22 2.20
CA THR A 177 -31.25 15.84 3.38
C THR A 177 -29.90 16.56 3.43
N VAL A 178 -29.19 16.62 2.29
CA VAL A 178 -27.89 17.33 2.19
C VAL A 178 -28.10 18.83 2.48
N ILE A 179 -29.11 19.47 1.87
CA ILE A 179 -29.41 20.89 2.09
C ILE A 179 -29.77 21.14 3.55
N GLN A 180 -30.63 20.31 4.14
CA GLN A 180 -31.05 20.47 5.54
C GLN A 180 -29.87 20.28 6.50
N SER A 181 -29.03 19.27 6.30
CA SER A 181 -27.88 19.00 7.15
C SER A 181 -26.83 20.12 7.12
N ARG A 182 -26.81 20.93 6.04
CA ARG A 182 -25.86 22.04 5.87
C ARG A 182 -26.47 23.43 6.12
N LYS A 183 -27.75 23.51 6.43
CA LYS A 183 -28.45 24.81 6.56
C LYS A 183 -27.79 25.77 7.54
N MET A 184 -27.21 25.26 8.60
CA MET A 184 -26.54 26.04 9.66
C MET A 184 -25.02 26.02 9.56
N VAL A 185 -24.41 25.24 8.64
CA VAL A 185 -22.97 25.17 8.47
C VAL A 185 -22.49 26.39 7.71
N PHE A 186 -21.54 27.12 8.30
CA PHE A 186 -21.01 28.35 7.74
C PHE A 186 -20.01 28.11 6.59
N GLU A 187 -19.21 27.04 6.69
CA GLU A 187 -18.12 26.78 5.77
C GLU A 187 -18.60 26.31 4.38
N PRO A 188 -17.92 26.74 3.29
CA PRO A 188 -18.17 26.17 1.96
C PRO A 188 -17.91 24.66 1.94
N LEU A 189 -18.73 23.92 1.18
CA LEU A 189 -18.70 22.45 1.14
C LEU A 189 -17.29 21.84 0.92
N PRO A 190 -16.44 22.34 0.01
CA PRO A 190 -15.11 21.78 -0.17
C PRO A 190 -14.19 22.01 1.03
N PHE A 191 -14.30 23.17 1.69
CA PHE A 191 -13.54 23.47 2.90
C PHE A 191 -13.96 22.57 4.05
N GLU A 192 -15.25 22.39 4.26
CA GLU A 192 -15.80 21.45 5.25
C GLU A 192 -15.24 20.03 5.02
N MET A 193 -15.25 19.55 3.74
CA MET A 193 -14.68 18.26 3.40
C MET A 193 -13.19 18.15 3.74
N LEU A 194 -12.39 19.14 3.32
CA LEU A 194 -10.95 19.14 3.58
C LEU A 194 -10.63 19.22 5.08
N LEU A 195 -11.38 20.06 5.82
CA LEU A 195 -11.24 20.17 7.27
C LEU A 195 -11.53 18.84 7.96
N LEU A 196 -12.62 18.18 7.61
CA LEU A 196 -13.00 16.89 8.20
C LEU A 196 -11.97 15.78 7.84
N LEU A 197 -11.46 15.77 6.62
CA LEU A 197 -10.38 14.84 6.22
C LEU A 197 -9.11 15.11 7.02
N PHE A 198 -8.77 16.36 7.27
CA PHE A 198 -7.64 16.75 8.09
C PHE A 198 -7.81 16.33 9.55
N VAL A 199 -8.98 16.61 10.14
CA VAL A 199 -9.32 16.18 11.52
C VAL A 199 -9.26 14.66 11.64
N PHE A 200 -9.79 13.94 10.67
CA PHE A 200 -9.70 12.48 10.64
C PHE A 200 -8.24 12.00 10.62
N GLN A 201 -7.39 12.66 9.82
CA GLN A 201 -5.96 12.33 9.78
C GLN A 201 -5.25 12.63 11.11
N LEU A 202 -5.61 13.73 11.80
CA LEU A 202 -5.09 14.05 13.13
C LEU A 202 -5.48 12.99 14.17
N ILE A 203 -6.75 12.56 14.17
CA ILE A 203 -7.22 11.50 15.08
C ILE A 203 -6.44 10.20 14.84
N ARG A 204 -6.23 9.84 13.58
CA ARG A 204 -5.46 8.67 13.19
C ARG A 204 -4.01 8.75 13.67
N GLU A 205 -3.35 9.87 13.43
CA GLU A 205 -1.96 10.10 13.84
C GLU A 205 -1.81 10.07 15.37
N ALA A 206 -2.72 10.72 16.09
CA ALA A 206 -2.74 10.70 17.56
C ALA A 206 -2.95 9.27 18.10
N GLY A 207 -3.86 8.51 17.49
CA GLY A 207 -4.14 7.13 17.89
C GLY A 207 -2.95 6.18 17.75
N MET A 208 -2.09 6.41 16.77
CA MET A 208 -0.88 5.60 16.55
C MET A 208 0.26 5.90 17.51
N ARG A 209 0.34 7.13 18.01
CA ARG A 209 1.42 7.55 18.94
C ARG A 209 1.16 7.16 20.40
N VAL A 210 -0.08 6.85 20.73
CA VAL A 210 -0.46 6.48 22.10
C VAL A 210 -0.43 4.96 22.24
N PRO A 211 0.29 4.41 23.23
CA PRO A 211 0.43 2.96 23.38
C PRO A 211 -0.86 2.26 23.79
N GLY A 212 -1.15 1.13 23.12
CA GLY A 212 -2.11 0.11 23.54
C GLY A 212 -3.57 0.59 23.66
N SER A 213 -4.20 0.20 24.73
CA SER A 213 -5.64 0.43 25.01
C SER A 213 -6.05 1.89 25.08
N ILE A 214 -5.14 2.78 25.47
CA ILE A 214 -5.39 4.22 25.57
C ILE A 214 -5.54 4.82 24.17
N GLY A 215 -4.72 4.40 23.18
CA GLY A 215 -4.84 4.86 21.80
C GLY A 215 -6.19 4.50 21.19
N GLN A 216 -6.68 3.29 21.44
CA GLN A 216 -8.01 2.86 21.01
C GLN A 216 -9.12 3.71 21.67
N ALA A 217 -9.02 3.98 22.97
CA ALA A 217 -9.99 4.82 23.67
C ALA A 217 -9.99 6.25 23.13
N ILE A 218 -8.83 6.85 22.86
CA ILE A 218 -8.72 8.19 22.26
C ILE A 218 -9.34 8.20 20.86
N GLY A 219 -9.12 7.18 20.05
CA GLY A 219 -9.71 7.06 18.72
C GLY A 219 -11.25 7.02 18.77
N VAL A 220 -11.82 6.24 19.70
CA VAL A 220 -13.28 6.14 19.89
C VAL A 220 -13.86 7.44 20.48
N ILE A 221 -13.29 7.92 21.58
CA ILE A 221 -13.76 9.11 22.28
C ILE A 221 -13.57 10.34 21.39
N GLY A 222 -12.39 10.51 20.79
CA GLY A 222 -12.09 11.61 19.88
C GLY A 222 -13.03 11.61 18.67
N GLY A 223 -13.21 10.48 18.01
CA GLY A 223 -14.11 10.36 16.86
C GLY A 223 -15.57 10.63 17.21
N LEU A 224 -16.06 10.06 18.32
CA LEU A 224 -17.45 10.22 18.75
C LEU A 224 -17.72 11.64 19.28
N ILE A 225 -16.91 12.11 20.23
CA ILE A 225 -17.12 13.41 20.88
C ILE A 225 -16.89 14.55 19.88
N LEU A 226 -15.78 14.52 19.11
CA LEU A 226 -15.50 15.55 18.12
C LEU A 226 -16.54 15.54 17.01
N GLY A 227 -16.96 14.35 16.55
CA GLY A 227 -18.00 14.23 15.53
C GLY A 227 -19.34 14.80 16.00
N GLN A 228 -19.80 14.43 17.20
CA GLN A 228 -21.06 14.97 17.76
C GLN A 228 -20.96 16.46 18.07
N ALA A 229 -19.86 16.91 18.64
CA ALA A 229 -19.65 18.33 18.94
C ALA A 229 -19.57 19.17 17.66
N ALA A 230 -18.91 18.70 16.62
CA ALA A 230 -18.81 19.40 15.35
C ALA A 230 -20.18 19.57 14.68
N VAL A 231 -21.02 18.53 14.71
CA VAL A 231 -22.40 18.62 14.19
C VAL A 231 -23.28 19.51 15.07
N ALA A 232 -23.21 19.37 16.41
CA ALA A 232 -24.00 20.19 17.34
C ALA A 232 -23.61 21.68 17.28
N ALA A 233 -22.33 21.98 17.04
CA ALA A 233 -21.83 23.35 16.86
C ALA A 233 -22.02 23.89 15.43
N ASN A 234 -22.66 23.15 14.53
CA ASN A 234 -22.82 23.49 13.11
C ASN A 234 -21.48 23.75 12.36
N LEU A 235 -20.38 23.16 12.82
CA LEU A 235 -19.08 23.21 12.15
C LEU A 235 -18.96 22.18 11.03
N ALA A 236 -19.78 21.13 11.09
CA ALA A 236 -19.81 20.10 10.06
C ALA A 236 -21.24 19.55 9.89
N SER A 237 -21.58 19.15 8.68
CA SER A 237 -22.83 18.46 8.40
C SER A 237 -22.73 16.96 8.71
N SER A 238 -23.82 16.36 9.14
CA SER A 238 -23.89 14.93 9.43
C SER A 238 -23.60 14.06 8.19
N VAL A 239 -24.04 14.50 7.01
CA VAL A 239 -23.79 13.79 5.75
C VAL A 239 -22.30 13.78 5.41
N MET A 240 -21.60 14.91 5.55
CA MET A 240 -20.17 14.99 5.30
C MET A 240 -19.36 14.11 6.26
N LEU A 241 -19.78 14.10 7.53
CA LEU A 241 -19.13 13.24 8.53
C LEU A 241 -19.22 11.75 8.13
N ILE A 242 -20.38 11.29 7.65
CA ILE A 242 -20.57 9.92 7.16
C ILE A 242 -19.66 9.63 5.96
N ILE A 243 -19.58 10.55 4.99
CA ILE A 243 -18.75 10.41 3.79
C ILE A 243 -17.26 10.27 4.18
N VAL A 244 -16.78 11.14 5.08
CA VAL A 244 -15.40 11.10 5.57
C VAL A 244 -15.13 9.82 6.36
N ALA A 245 -16.06 9.38 7.20
CA ALA A 245 -15.95 8.14 7.97
C ALA A 245 -15.85 6.92 7.05
N LEU A 246 -16.72 6.80 6.03
CA LEU A 246 -16.67 5.73 5.04
C LEU A 246 -15.36 5.73 4.25
N SER A 247 -14.89 6.91 3.84
CA SER A 247 -13.61 7.06 3.17
C SER A 247 -12.45 6.63 4.06
N GLY A 248 -12.48 7.00 5.34
CA GLY A 248 -11.48 6.60 6.32
C GLY A 248 -11.45 5.08 6.57
N LEU A 249 -12.64 4.47 6.75
CA LEU A 249 -12.76 3.02 6.91
C LEU A 249 -12.26 2.27 5.66
N GLY A 250 -12.54 2.77 4.47
CA GLY A 250 -12.02 2.23 3.23
C GLY A 250 -10.50 2.23 3.16
N ASN A 251 -9.86 3.27 3.71
CA ASN A 251 -8.40 3.36 3.78
C ASN A 251 -7.77 2.28 4.68
N PHE A 252 -8.42 1.95 5.79
CA PHE A 252 -7.94 0.88 6.68
C PHE A 252 -8.04 -0.53 6.08
N CYS A 253 -8.76 -0.72 4.99
CA CYS A 253 -8.77 -1.99 4.27
C CYS A 253 -7.43 -2.31 3.59
N VAL A 254 -6.58 -1.32 3.35
CA VAL A 254 -5.26 -1.50 2.72
C VAL A 254 -4.29 -2.08 3.73
N PRO A 255 -3.59 -3.22 3.43
CA PRO A 255 -2.71 -3.87 4.42
C PRO A 255 -1.42 -3.11 4.68
N ASP A 256 -0.90 -2.41 3.68
CA ASP A 256 0.37 -1.70 3.74
C ASP A 256 0.18 -0.26 4.22
N TYR A 257 0.92 0.10 5.29
CA TYR A 257 0.80 1.40 5.94
C TYR A 257 1.26 2.56 5.05
N SER A 258 2.36 2.39 4.31
CA SER A 258 2.87 3.43 3.42
C SER A 258 1.88 3.72 2.28
N THR A 259 1.25 2.68 1.75
CA THR A 259 0.17 2.80 0.75
C THR A 259 -1.07 3.50 1.32
N GLN A 260 -1.42 3.27 2.60
CA GLN A 260 -2.52 4.00 3.26
C GLN A 260 -2.24 5.51 3.35
N ILE A 261 -1.01 5.88 3.69
CA ILE A 261 -0.60 7.30 3.72
C ILE A 261 -0.67 7.90 2.32
N ALA A 262 -0.09 7.23 1.33
CA ALA A 262 -0.14 7.66 -0.07
C ALA A 262 -1.58 7.88 -0.55
N ALA A 263 -2.49 6.95 -0.26
CA ALA A 263 -3.91 7.08 -0.59
C ALA A 263 -4.56 8.32 0.06
N SER A 264 -4.15 8.67 1.28
CA SER A 264 -4.66 9.87 1.96
C SER A 264 -4.25 11.16 1.25
N TYR A 265 -3.02 11.24 0.72
CA TYR A 265 -2.58 12.39 -0.09
C TYR A 265 -3.36 12.48 -1.42
N PHE A 266 -3.48 11.38 -2.14
CA PHE A 266 -4.23 11.38 -3.40
C PHE A 266 -5.71 11.68 -3.21
N ARG A 267 -6.33 11.24 -2.11
CA ARG A 267 -7.70 11.60 -1.75
C ARG A 267 -7.90 13.10 -1.67
N ILE A 268 -6.99 13.84 -1.03
CA ILE A 268 -7.04 15.30 -0.95
C ILE A 268 -6.94 15.91 -2.35
N ALA A 269 -6.02 15.40 -3.18
CA ALA A 269 -5.88 15.86 -4.57
C ALA A 269 -7.17 15.63 -5.39
N PHE A 270 -7.84 14.49 -5.22
CA PHE A 270 -9.14 14.21 -5.86
C PHE A 270 -10.25 15.16 -5.39
N VAL A 271 -10.29 15.51 -4.11
CA VAL A 271 -11.26 16.49 -3.58
C VAL A 271 -11.00 17.87 -4.19
N ILE A 272 -9.76 18.31 -4.28
CA ILE A 272 -9.40 19.60 -4.89
C ILE A 272 -9.77 19.60 -6.38
N ALA A 273 -9.45 18.56 -7.12
CA ALA A 273 -9.79 18.44 -8.54
C ALA A 273 -11.32 18.43 -8.76
N ALA A 274 -12.06 17.74 -7.89
CA ALA A 274 -13.52 17.75 -7.90
C ALA A 274 -14.11 19.13 -7.57
N TRP A 275 -13.47 19.87 -6.68
CA TRP A 275 -13.88 21.23 -6.35
C TRP A 275 -13.67 22.18 -7.54
N LEU A 276 -12.56 22.09 -8.25
CA LEU A 276 -12.24 22.98 -9.36
C LEU A 276 -13.04 22.67 -10.65
N GLY A 277 -13.25 21.39 -10.96
CA GLY A 277 -13.82 20.97 -12.23
C GLY A 277 -15.01 20.00 -12.14
N GLY A 278 -15.62 19.82 -10.97
CA GLY A 278 -16.73 18.91 -10.78
C GLY A 278 -16.37 17.46 -11.15
N GLN A 279 -17.30 16.76 -11.80
CA GLN A 279 -17.06 15.38 -12.25
C GLN A 279 -15.99 15.30 -13.35
N LEU A 280 -15.88 16.31 -14.21
CA LEU A 280 -14.82 16.36 -15.23
C LEU A 280 -13.44 16.51 -14.59
N GLY A 281 -13.33 17.37 -13.57
CA GLY A 281 -12.08 17.51 -12.80
C GLY A 281 -11.70 16.23 -12.09
N LEU A 282 -12.66 15.53 -11.48
CA LEU A 282 -12.44 14.24 -10.85
C LEU A 282 -11.98 13.17 -11.86
N ALA A 283 -12.65 13.12 -13.04
CA ALA A 283 -12.29 12.19 -14.11
C ALA A 283 -10.88 12.49 -14.66
N ALA A 284 -10.55 13.76 -14.88
CA ALA A 284 -9.21 14.17 -15.30
C ALA A 284 -8.14 13.78 -14.27
N ALA A 285 -8.40 14.03 -12.99
CA ALA A 285 -7.50 13.62 -11.91
C ALA A 285 -7.30 12.09 -11.86
N LEU A 286 -8.36 11.31 -12.10
CA LEU A 286 -8.28 9.85 -12.18
C LEU A 286 -7.41 9.40 -13.36
N VAL A 287 -7.56 10.01 -14.54
CA VAL A 287 -6.71 9.72 -15.70
C VAL A 287 -5.25 10.05 -15.41
N VAL A 288 -4.97 11.22 -14.83
CA VAL A 288 -3.61 11.60 -14.44
C VAL A 288 -3.03 10.63 -13.42
N PHE A 289 -3.81 10.24 -12.41
CA PHE A 289 -3.39 9.28 -11.39
C PHE A 289 -3.09 7.90 -12.00
N THR A 290 -3.96 7.39 -12.87
CA THR A 290 -3.72 6.10 -13.54
C THR A 290 -2.52 6.15 -14.47
N ALA A 291 -2.30 7.26 -15.18
CA ALA A 291 -1.12 7.49 -16.01
C ALA A 291 0.17 7.55 -15.16
N TYR A 292 0.11 8.21 -14.00
CA TYR A 292 1.21 8.25 -13.04
C TYR A 292 1.58 6.84 -12.56
N LEU A 293 0.59 6.04 -12.13
CA LEU A 293 0.82 4.65 -11.72
C LEU A 293 1.36 3.77 -12.86
N ALA A 294 0.90 3.99 -14.08
CA ALA A 294 1.34 3.23 -15.25
C ALA A 294 2.80 3.52 -15.64
N ASN A 295 3.26 4.75 -15.40
CA ASN A 295 4.64 5.16 -15.65
C ASN A 295 5.62 4.74 -14.56
N MET A 296 5.10 4.47 -13.37
CA MET A 296 5.90 4.11 -12.20
C MET A 296 6.53 2.72 -12.37
N LYS A 297 7.80 2.61 -12.00
CA LYS A 297 8.56 1.34 -12.01
C LYS A 297 9.22 1.13 -10.66
N SER A 298 9.09 -0.06 -10.11
CA SER A 298 9.86 -0.51 -8.94
C SER A 298 11.04 -1.33 -9.43
N PHE A 299 12.26 -0.85 -9.29
CA PHE A 299 13.50 -1.52 -9.69
C PHE A 299 13.45 -2.10 -11.14
N GLY A 300 12.87 -1.33 -12.06
CA GLY A 300 12.74 -1.72 -13.47
C GLY A 300 11.46 -2.49 -13.82
N VAL A 301 10.71 -2.98 -12.85
CA VAL A 301 9.44 -3.68 -13.04
C VAL A 301 8.27 -2.69 -13.03
N PRO A 302 7.32 -2.77 -14.00
CA PRO A 302 6.15 -1.91 -14.03
C PRO A 302 5.29 -2.09 -12.76
N PHE A 303 4.96 -0.98 -12.10
CA PHE A 303 4.24 -1.01 -10.81
C PHE A 303 2.81 -1.57 -10.93
N LEU A 304 2.13 -1.32 -12.04
CA LEU A 304 0.79 -1.84 -12.31
C LEU A 304 0.76 -3.31 -12.77
N ALA A 305 1.89 -4.00 -12.89
CA ALA A 305 1.87 -5.41 -13.23
C ALA A 305 1.07 -6.20 -12.16
N PRO A 306 0.28 -7.20 -12.55
CA PRO A 306 0.06 -7.77 -13.90
C PRO A 306 -1.05 -7.11 -14.74
N PHE A 307 -1.59 -5.95 -14.36
CA PHE A 307 -2.64 -5.26 -15.11
C PHE A 307 -2.09 -4.61 -16.39
N ALA A 308 -1.00 -3.86 -16.22
CA ALA A 308 -0.33 -3.17 -17.29
C ALA A 308 1.21 -3.25 -17.10
N PRO A 309 1.94 -3.92 -17.99
CA PRO A 309 1.45 -4.68 -19.13
C PRO A 309 0.73 -5.98 -18.73
N LYS A 310 -0.18 -6.45 -19.59
CA LYS A 310 -0.88 -7.72 -19.36
C LYS A 310 0.13 -8.88 -19.46
N THR A 311 0.23 -9.68 -18.41
CA THR A 311 1.16 -10.81 -18.33
C THR A 311 0.52 -12.11 -18.84
N LEU A 312 1.36 -13.04 -19.26
CA LEU A 312 0.92 -14.38 -19.67
C LEU A 312 0.50 -15.25 -18.49
N SER A 313 0.99 -14.91 -17.28
CA SER A 313 0.57 -15.60 -16.06
C SER A 313 -0.89 -15.26 -15.77
N LYS A 314 -1.78 -16.23 -16.01
CA LYS A 314 -3.23 -16.12 -15.79
C LYS A 314 -3.61 -16.09 -14.30
N ARG A 315 -2.81 -15.46 -13.45
CA ARG A 315 -3.22 -15.29 -12.04
C ARG A 315 -4.31 -14.24 -11.96
N PRO A 316 -5.53 -14.60 -11.55
CA PRO A 316 -6.57 -13.62 -11.39
C PRO A 316 -6.20 -12.70 -10.22
N PHE A 317 -6.20 -11.40 -10.47
CA PHE A 317 -5.76 -10.38 -9.54
C PHE A 317 -6.64 -10.26 -8.30
N VAL A 318 -7.95 -10.21 -8.49
CA VAL A 318 -8.94 -10.09 -7.41
C VAL A 318 -9.35 -11.47 -6.91
N ILE A 319 -9.49 -12.44 -7.82
CA ILE A 319 -9.94 -13.79 -7.45
C ILE A 319 -8.72 -14.62 -7.01
N ARG A 320 -8.78 -15.18 -5.82
CA ARG A 320 -7.72 -16.07 -5.33
C ARG A 320 -7.61 -17.32 -6.21
N GLY A 321 -6.43 -17.56 -6.81
CA GLY A 321 -6.11 -18.77 -7.55
C GLY A 321 -6.14 -20.03 -6.66
N LYS A 322 -6.20 -21.23 -7.27
CA LYS A 322 -6.00 -22.50 -6.54
C LYS A 322 -4.55 -22.58 -6.05
N LEU A 323 -4.32 -23.10 -4.82
CA LEU A 323 -2.98 -23.23 -4.23
C LEU A 323 -1.99 -24.02 -5.13
N GLY A 324 -2.46 -25.02 -5.87
CA GLY A 324 -1.65 -25.77 -6.82
C GLY A 324 -1.26 -25.03 -8.10
N MET A 325 -1.78 -23.83 -8.36
CA MET A 325 -1.39 -23.01 -9.52
C MET A 325 -0.21 -22.05 -9.24
N HIS A 326 0.32 -22.03 -8.02
CA HIS A 326 1.44 -21.15 -7.63
C HIS A 326 2.82 -21.65 -8.11
N HIS A 327 2.87 -22.61 -9.03
CA HIS A 327 4.11 -23.24 -9.48
C HIS A 327 4.87 -22.48 -10.58
N ARG A 328 4.33 -21.40 -11.14
CA ARG A 328 5.05 -20.56 -12.11
C ARG A 328 5.47 -19.24 -11.47
N ALA A 329 6.73 -18.88 -11.67
CA ALA A 329 7.22 -17.54 -11.38
C ALA A 329 6.42 -16.50 -12.17
N GLU A 330 6.33 -15.29 -11.67
CA GLU A 330 5.55 -14.25 -12.30
C GLU A 330 6.32 -13.65 -13.48
N ASP A 331 5.76 -13.69 -14.69
CA ASP A 331 6.40 -13.28 -15.94
C ASP A 331 6.96 -11.85 -15.92
N TYR A 332 6.33 -10.95 -15.14
CA TYR A 332 6.76 -9.56 -15.07
C TYR A 332 8.08 -9.35 -14.32
N MET A 333 8.53 -10.36 -13.56
CA MET A 333 9.84 -10.35 -12.91
C MET A 333 10.97 -10.81 -13.84
N ASN A 334 10.61 -11.32 -15.03
CA ASN A 334 11.57 -11.83 -16.02
C ASN A 334 12.56 -12.84 -15.42
N THR A 335 12.03 -13.75 -14.61
CA THR A 335 12.81 -14.74 -13.85
C THR A 335 13.53 -15.71 -14.79
N HIS A 336 14.76 -16.06 -14.47
CA HIS A 336 15.47 -17.15 -15.13
C HIS A 336 14.94 -18.48 -14.58
N GLY A 337 14.46 -19.35 -15.46
CA GLY A 337 13.99 -20.68 -15.09
C GLY A 337 12.46 -20.78 -14.89
N ASP A 338 11.78 -20.91 -15.99
CA ASP A 338 10.31 -21.02 -16.05
C ASP A 338 9.76 -22.42 -15.76
N THR A 339 10.60 -23.33 -15.29
CA THR A 339 10.21 -24.71 -15.04
C THR A 339 10.69 -25.20 -13.69
N LEU A 340 9.79 -25.17 -12.70
CA LEU A 340 9.89 -26.23 -11.68
C LEU A 340 9.82 -27.58 -12.43
N PRO A 341 10.67 -28.56 -12.08
CA PRO A 341 10.64 -29.86 -12.72
C PRO A 341 9.20 -30.37 -12.70
N LYS A 342 8.68 -30.75 -13.86
CA LYS A 342 7.41 -31.47 -13.94
C LYS A 342 7.59 -32.63 -12.97
N GLN A 343 6.80 -32.70 -11.91
CA GLN A 343 6.64 -33.94 -11.19
C GLN A 343 6.10 -34.93 -12.21
N GLU A 344 6.99 -35.76 -12.72
CA GLU A 344 6.60 -36.94 -13.46
C GLU A 344 5.63 -37.71 -12.59
N GLY A 345 4.42 -37.87 -13.11
CA GLY A 345 3.33 -38.49 -12.39
C GLY A 345 3.76 -39.88 -11.89
N LYS A 346 3.73 -40.04 -10.58
CA LYS A 346 3.54 -41.37 -10.02
C LYS A 346 2.12 -41.75 -10.34
N SER A 347 1.99 -42.59 -11.37
CA SER A 347 0.83 -43.41 -11.66
C SER A 347 0.50 -44.33 -10.47
#